data_04d74d10d53062b3ae74d078210e8c3c
#
_entry.id   04d74d10d53062b3ae74d078210e8c3c
#
_cell.length_a   1.000
_cell.length_b   1.000
_cell.length_c   1.000
_cell.angle_alpha   90.00
_cell.angle_beta   90.00
_cell.angle_gamma   90.00
#
_symmetry.space_group_name_H-M   'P 1'
#
loop_
_entity.id
_entity.type
_entity.pdbx_description
1 polymer ?
#
loop_
_entity_poly.entity_id
_entity_poly.type
_entity_poly.pdbx_seq_one_letter_code
_entity_poly.pdbx_strand_id
1 'polypeptide(L)'
;QSYVSGVGAKLAQVSDAPNLPYEFVVLNNSMPNAWALPGGKIAINRGLLAYLEDEAQLAAVLAHEIVHAAARHGASQMTRGALTNLGLIAIGAGIEGKTNTQLYDAASQVGIAAWMSKYGRDDELESDYYGMEYMVRAGYDPQGAVELQKAFVALNKGSQPDFVNALFASHPPSQKRLEANKVNAKNYPSGRRYRQRYQNAIAQVIKDQPAYDFAKQAHEKLRKKHPKEALRDLDKAILAQNNEFSFWLMRGYAWAMLDNDKNAELAFTTSIIKNPAH
;
A
#
# COMPACT_ATOMS: atom_id res chain seq x y z
N GLN A 1 -8.47 7.97 -7.77
CA GLN A 1 -8.70 8.44 -6.41
C GLN A 1 -10.18 8.40 -6.04
N SER A 2 -11.06 9.20 -6.67
CA SER A 2 -12.50 9.31 -6.34
C SER A 2 -13.25 7.98 -6.33
N TYR A 3 -12.94 7.08 -7.27
CA TYR A 3 -13.53 5.76 -7.33
C TYR A 3 -13.22 4.91 -6.09
N VAL A 4 -11.96 4.85 -5.67
CA VAL A 4 -11.54 4.13 -4.45
C VAL A 4 -12.19 4.75 -3.22
N SER A 5 -12.21 6.08 -3.13
CA SER A 5 -12.88 6.79 -2.03
C SER A 5 -14.38 6.49 -1.97
N GLY A 6 -15.04 6.36 -3.13
CA GLY A 6 -16.47 6.00 -3.20
C GLY A 6 -16.76 4.58 -2.69
N VAL A 7 -15.92 3.60 -3.06
CA VAL A 7 -16.02 2.22 -2.54
C VAL A 7 -15.75 2.19 -1.05
N GLY A 8 -14.67 2.87 -0.60
CA GLY A 8 -14.30 2.94 0.82
C GLY A 8 -15.38 3.61 1.69
N ALA A 9 -15.94 4.73 1.24
CA ALA A 9 -17.02 5.42 1.96
C ALA A 9 -18.27 4.54 2.12
N LYS A 10 -18.64 3.79 1.08
CA LYS A 10 -19.75 2.84 1.15
C LYS A 10 -19.53 1.73 2.17
N LEU A 11 -18.31 1.21 2.29
CA LEU A 11 -17.94 0.21 3.29
C LEU A 11 -17.90 0.81 4.69
N ALA A 12 -17.32 2.03 4.84
CA ALA A 12 -17.23 2.73 6.10
C ALA A 12 -18.61 3.00 6.73
N GLN A 13 -19.61 3.35 5.90
CA GLN A 13 -20.98 3.60 6.34
C GLN A 13 -21.65 2.38 7.00
N VAL A 14 -21.28 1.17 6.61
CA VAL A 14 -21.83 -0.09 7.12
C VAL A 14 -20.91 -0.79 8.11
N SER A 15 -19.77 -0.18 8.43
CA SER A 15 -18.81 -0.67 9.43
C SER A 15 -19.33 -0.48 10.86
N ASP A 16 -18.68 -1.12 11.82
CA ASP A 16 -19.02 -0.97 13.24
C ASP A 16 -18.51 0.37 13.84
N ALA A 17 -17.79 1.17 13.07
CA ALA A 17 -17.33 2.51 13.46
C ALA A 17 -17.61 3.57 12.37
N PRO A 18 -18.87 3.77 11.93
CA PRO A 18 -19.20 4.62 10.78
C PRO A 18 -18.89 6.11 11.01
N ASN A 19 -18.70 6.52 12.26
CA ASN A 19 -18.42 7.92 12.64
C ASN A 19 -16.92 8.25 12.66
N LEU A 20 -16.02 7.31 12.37
CA LEU A 20 -14.62 7.65 12.19
C LEU A 20 -14.43 8.50 10.93
N PRO A 21 -13.53 9.50 10.94
CA PRO A 21 -13.27 10.36 9.79
C PRO A 21 -12.43 9.62 8.75
N TYR A 22 -13.03 8.65 8.07
CA TYR A 22 -12.32 7.86 7.06
C TYR A 22 -11.88 8.70 5.87
N GLU A 23 -10.61 8.57 5.53
CA GLU A 23 -9.99 9.13 4.32
C GLU A 23 -9.32 8.00 3.55
N PHE A 24 -9.57 7.94 2.24
CA PHE A 24 -8.98 6.93 1.37
C PHE A 24 -8.04 7.62 0.39
N VAL A 25 -6.79 7.16 0.30
CA VAL A 25 -5.77 7.76 -0.56
C VAL A 25 -5.17 6.69 -1.48
N VAL A 26 -5.08 6.99 -2.77
CA VAL A 26 -4.33 6.17 -3.72
C VAL A 26 -2.93 6.75 -3.88
N LEU A 27 -1.92 5.97 -3.54
CA LEU A 27 -0.53 6.37 -3.70
C LEU A 27 0.05 5.87 -5.02
N ASN A 28 0.83 6.73 -5.67
CA ASN A 28 1.52 6.38 -6.91
C ASN A 28 2.76 5.53 -6.63
N ASN A 29 2.54 4.31 -6.16
CA ASN A 29 3.57 3.31 -5.91
C ASN A 29 3.23 2.02 -6.65
N SER A 30 4.19 1.47 -7.40
CA SER A 30 4.02 0.24 -8.18
C SER A 30 4.03 -1.04 -7.32
N MET A 31 4.54 -1.00 -6.10
CA MET A 31 4.53 -2.16 -5.20
C MET A 31 3.12 -2.34 -4.63
N PRO A 32 2.49 -3.53 -4.78
CA PRO A 32 1.20 -3.80 -4.16
C PRO A 32 1.27 -3.63 -2.64
N ASN A 33 0.44 -2.78 -2.11
CA ASN A 33 0.25 -2.61 -0.67
C ASN A 33 -1.02 -1.83 -0.36
N ALA A 34 -1.58 -2.04 0.83
CA ALA A 34 -2.58 -1.20 1.46
C ALA A 34 -2.32 -1.20 2.97
N TRP A 35 -2.76 -0.15 3.66
CA TRP A 35 -2.65 -0.08 5.11
C TRP A 35 -3.57 0.97 5.69
N ALA A 36 -3.94 0.79 6.96
CA ALA A 36 -4.66 1.75 7.76
C ALA A 36 -3.74 2.51 8.71
N LEU A 37 -3.94 3.81 8.81
CA LEU A 37 -3.36 4.67 9.83
C LEU A 37 -4.35 4.91 10.97
N PRO A 38 -3.88 5.19 12.19
CA PRO A 38 -4.75 5.64 13.26
C PRO A 38 -5.62 6.84 12.84
N GLY A 39 -6.90 6.81 13.26
CA GLY A 39 -7.85 7.88 12.92
C GLY A 39 -8.60 7.70 11.59
N GLY A 40 -8.54 6.48 10.98
CA GLY A 40 -9.37 6.16 9.82
C GLY A 40 -8.76 6.53 8.46
N LYS A 41 -7.48 6.86 8.40
CA LYS A 41 -6.79 7.14 7.12
C LYS A 41 -6.32 5.82 6.51
N ILE A 42 -6.77 5.53 5.29
CA ILE A 42 -6.49 4.28 4.59
C ILE A 42 -5.80 4.61 3.27
N ALA A 43 -4.64 4.01 3.06
CA ALA A 43 -3.87 4.15 1.83
C ALA A 43 -3.86 2.84 1.04
N ILE A 44 -3.90 2.95 -0.28
CA ILE A 44 -3.73 1.83 -1.21
C ILE A 44 -2.77 2.23 -2.32
N ASN A 45 -1.82 1.39 -2.62
CA ASN A 45 -0.89 1.63 -3.71
C ASN A 45 -1.52 1.31 -5.08
N ARG A 46 -1.15 2.10 -6.08
CA ARG A 46 -1.52 1.87 -7.49
C ARG A 46 -1.22 0.44 -7.95
N GLY A 47 -0.08 -0.14 -7.53
CA GLY A 47 0.30 -1.50 -7.88
C GLY A 47 -0.69 -2.56 -7.38
N LEU A 48 -1.33 -2.36 -6.23
CA LEU A 48 -2.37 -3.27 -5.74
C LEU A 48 -3.64 -3.15 -6.59
N LEU A 49 -4.05 -1.92 -6.96
CA LEU A 49 -5.20 -1.73 -7.86
C LEU A 49 -5.00 -2.44 -9.20
N ALA A 50 -3.79 -2.41 -9.77
CA ALA A 50 -3.51 -3.12 -11.02
C ALA A 50 -3.55 -4.65 -10.89
N TYR A 51 -3.39 -5.17 -9.68
CA TYR A 51 -3.41 -6.62 -9.39
C TYR A 51 -4.82 -7.17 -9.18
N LEU A 52 -5.76 -6.37 -8.65
CA LEU A 52 -7.12 -6.81 -8.35
C LEU A 52 -7.94 -7.00 -9.65
N GLU A 53 -8.87 -7.94 -9.65
CA GLU A 53 -9.63 -8.32 -10.84
C GLU A 53 -11.01 -7.62 -10.94
N ASP A 54 -11.61 -7.26 -9.80
CA ASP A 54 -12.93 -6.66 -9.72
C ASP A 54 -13.13 -5.80 -8.45
N GLU A 55 -14.27 -5.11 -8.37
CA GLU A 55 -14.57 -4.22 -7.27
C GLU A 55 -14.83 -4.96 -5.94
N ALA A 56 -15.29 -6.22 -5.97
CA ALA A 56 -15.45 -6.99 -4.74
C ALA A 56 -14.08 -7.33 -4.11
N GLN A 57 -13.03 -7.57 -4.91
CA GLN A 57 -11.67 -7.71 -4.40
C GLN A 57 -11.14 -6.39 -3.83
N LEU A 58 -11.41 -5.25 -4.49
CA LEU A 58 -11.09 -3.92 -3.91
C LEU A 58 -11.85 -3.69 -2.60
N ALA A 59 -13.13 -4.04 -2.56
CA ALA A 59 -13.93 -3.96 -1.35
C ALA A 59 -13.38 -4.84 -0.22
N ALA A 60 -12.87 -6.03 -0.55
CA ALA A 60 -12.22 -6.91 0.44
C ALA A 60 -10.99 -6.26 1.07
N VAL A 61 -10.11 -5.66 0.25
CA VAL A 61 -8.93 -4.93 0.75
C VAL A 61 -9.37 -3.76 1.64
N LEU A 62 -10.24 -2.89 1.15
CA LEU A 62 -10.63 -1.68 1.88
C LEU A 62 -11.41 -2.01 3.16
N ALA A 63 -12.27 -3.04 3.14
CA ALA A 63 -13.00 -3.48 4.33
C ALA A 63 -12.06 -4.05 5.40
N HIS A 64 -11.06 -4.82 5.00
CA HIS A 64 -10.01 -5.32 5.89
C HIS A 64 -9.26 -4.16 6.57
N GLU A 65 -8.87 -3.13 5.82
CA GLU A 65 -8.21 -1.93 6.38
C GLU A 65 -9.15 -1.11 7.27
N ILE A 66 -10.45 -1.04 6.95
CA ILE A 66 -11.46 -0.39 7.80
C ILE A 66 -11.54 -1.09 9.16
N VAL A 67 -11.49 -2.43 9.21
CA VAL A 67 -11.46 -3.16 10.48
C VAL A 67 -10.20 -2.83 11.27
N HIS A 68 -9.02 -2.82 10.64
CA HIS A 68 -7.78 -2.42 11.33
C HIS A 68 -7.88 -1.03 11.95
N ALA A 69 -8.50 -0.07 11.25
CA ALA A 69 -8.71 1.28 11.76
C ALA A 69 -9.74 1.30 12.89
N ALA A 70 -10.89 0.63 12.75
CA ALA A 70 -11.99 0.57 13.71
C ALA A 70 -11.60 -0.13 15.01
N ALA A 71 -10.96 -1.28 14.92
CA ALA A 71 -10.45 -2.07 16.05
C ALA A 71 -9.15 -1.49 16.65
N ARG A 72 -8.57 -0.43 16.04
CA ARG A 72 -7.34 0.22 16.49
C ARG A 72 -6.13 -0.71 16.58
N HIS A 73 -6.03 -1.71 15.70
CA HIS A 73 -4.95 -2.69 15.70
C HIS A 73 -3.58 -2.03 15.67
N GLY A 74 -3.36 -1.02 14.81
CA GLY A 74 -2.11 -0.27 14.73
C GLY A 74 -1.76 0.44 16.05
N ALA A 75 -2.72 1.08 16.72
CA ALA A 75 -2.49 1.74 18.00
C ALA A 75 -2.15 0.72 19.12
N SER A 76 -2.83 -0.41 19.14
CA SER A 76 -2.53 -1.52 20.07
C SER A 76 -1.11 -2.06 19.88
N GLN A 77 -0.65 -2.20 18.64
CA GLN A 77 0.71 -2.62 18.32
C GLN A 77 1.76 -1.59 18.78
N MET A 78 1.51 -0.31 18.51
CA MET A 78 2.41 0.77 18.98
C MET A 78 2.56 0.73 20.50
N THR A 79 1.46 0.56 21.23
CA THR A 79 1.48 0.46 22.69
C THR A 79 2.25 -0.77 23.17
N ARG A 80 2.01 -1.94 22.58
CA ARG A 80 2.74 -3.18 22.90
C ARG A 80 4.23 -3.04 22.59
N GLY A 81 4.58 -2.47 21.43
CA GLY A 81 5.97 -2.23 21.02
C GLY A 81 6.68 -1.24 21.95
N ALA A 82 6.02 -0.15 22.33
CA ALA A 82 6.55 0.83 23.27
C ALA A 82 6.77 0.21 24.67
N LEU A 83 5.81 -0.57 25.18
CA LEU A 83 5.95 -1.26 26.47
C LEU A 83 7.06 -2.30 26.45
N THR A 84 7.22 -3.06 25.37
CA THR A 84 8.31 -4.03 25.21
C THR A 84 9.67 -3.33 25.20
N ASN A 85 9.79 -2.22 24.48
CA ASN A 85 11.03 -1.46 24.42
C ASN A 85 11.35 -0.72 25.74
N LEU A 86 10.35 -0.19 26.43
CA LEU A 86 10.53 0.37 27.78
C LEU A 86 10.96 -0.72 28.76
N GLY A 87 10.42 -1.93 28.66
CA GLY A 87 10.87 -3.08 29.44
C GLY A 87 12.32 -3.46 29.16
N LEU A 88 12.74 -3.45 27.89
CA LEU A 88 14.14 -3.73 27.51
C LEU A 88 15.10 -2.62 27.99
N ILE A 89 14.68 -1.36 27.93
CA ILE A 89 15.45 -0.21 28.46
C ILE A 89 15.59 -0.33 29.98
N ALA A 90 14.52 -0.73 30.69
CA ALA A 90 14.56 -0.90 32.15
C ALA A 90 15.42 -2.09 32.60
N ILE A 91 15.58 -3.12 31.75
CA ILE A 91 16.32 -4.35 32.11
C ILE A 91 17.80 -4.29 31.72
N GLY A 92 18.22 -3.50 30.73
CA GLY A 92 19.57 -3.70 30.21
C GLY A 92 20.36 -2.53 29.64
N ALA A 93 19.81 -1.33 29.55
CA ALA A 93 20.56 -0.20 29.04
C ALA A 93 20.49 0.98 30.01
N GLY A 94 21.58 1.28 30.71
CA GLY A 94 21.71 2.49 31.49
C GLY A 94 21.35 3.72 30.66
N ILE A 95 20.39 4.48 31.14
CA ILE A 95 19.94 5.76 30.56
C ILE A 95 20.97 6.88 30.87
N GLU A 96 22.16 6.52 31.35
CA GLU A 96 23.19 7.46 31.66
C GLU A 96 23.69 8.16 30.40
N GLY A 97 23.35 9.45 30.25
CA GLY A 97 23.96 10.39 29.30
C GLY A 97 23.16 10.70 28.02
N LYS A 98 21.91 10.25 27.85
CA LYS A 98 21.07 10.63 26.67
C LYS A 98 20.26 11.90 26.94
N THR A 99 20.31 12.85 25.99
CA THR A 99 19.47 14.06 26.03
C THR A 99 18.01 13.72 25.74
N ASN A 100 17.08 14.54 26.21
CA ASN A 100 15.63 14.38 25.94
C ASN A 100 15.32 14.27 24.43
N THR A 101 16.05 14.97 23.57
CA THR A 101 15.90 14.92 22.10
C THR A 101 16.24 13.53 21.55
N GLN A 102 17.32 12.91 22.01
CA GLN A 102 17.70 11.56 21.58
C GLN A 102 16.73 10.49 22.05
N LEU A 103 16.06 10.68 23.18
CA LEU A 103 14.98 9.81 23.65
C LEU A 103 13.71 10.00 22.82
N TYR A 104 13.37 11.24 22.41
CA TYR A 104 12.26 11.53 21.51
C TYR A 104 12.47 10.95 20.11
N ASP A 105 13.67 11.08 19.55
CA ASP A 105 14.02 10.52 18.24
C ASP A 105 14.00 9.00 18.26
N ALA A 106 14.52 8.37 19.31
CA ALA A 106 14.45 6.92 19.48
C ALA A 106 13.00 6.43 19.66
N ALA A 107 12.19 7.13 20.44
CA ALA A 107 10.79 6.79 20.66
C ALA A 107 9.95 6.95 19.38
N SER A 108 10.22 7.98 18.56
CA SER A 108 9.55 8.18 17.28
C SER A 108 9.92 7.11 16.25
N GLN A 109 11.20 6.74 16.16
CA GLN A 109 11.66 5.65 15.28
C GLN A 109 11.08 4.30 15.69
N VAL A 110 11.01 4.02 16.99
CA VAL A 110 10.37 2.81 17.54
C VAL A 110 8.87 2.82 17.23
N GLY A 111 8.20 3.96 17.39
CA GLY A 111 6.78 4.12 17.06
C GLY A 111 6.49 3.84 15.58
N ILE A 112 7.30 4.39 14.68
CA ILE A 112 7.18 4.15 13.22
C ILE A 112 7.46 2.67 12.89
N ALA A 113 8.54 2.09 13.44
CA ALA A 113 8.88 0.69 13.21
C ALA A 113 7.82 -0.27 13.77
N ALA A 114 7.28 0.01 14.95
CA ALA A 114 6.17 -0.76 15.52
C ALA A 114 4.88 -0.64 14.70
N TRP A 115 4.60 0.53 14.15
CA TRP A 115 3.46 0.75 13.29
C TRP A 115 3.62 0.09 11.92
N MET A 116 4.83 0.05 11.36
CA MET A 116 5.16 -0.68 10.13
C MET A 116 5.36 -2.19 10.37
N SER A 117 5.21 -2.66 11.61
CA SER A 117 5.36 -4.06 11.94
C SER A 117 4.14 -4.87 11.50
N LYS A 118 4.35 -6.18 11.36
CA LYS A 118 3.35 -7.15 11.00
C LYS A 118 2.21 -7.19 12.04
N TYR A 119 0.97 -7.09 11.59
CA TYR A 119 -0.21 -7.33 12.42
C TYR A 119 -0.21 -8.75 13.02
N GLY A 120 -0.83 -8.89 14.19
CA GLY A 120 -0.99 -10.18 14.83
C GLY A 120 -1.84 -11.14 14.00
N ARG A 121 -1.63 -12.45 14.15
CA ARG A 121 -2.44 -13.44 13.41
C ARG A 121 -3.92 -13.35 13.74
N ASP A 122 -4.25 -12.98 14.95
CA ASP A 122 -5.63 -12.85 15.40
C ASP A 122 -6.24 -11.54 14.86
N ASP A 123 -5.46 -10.44 14.82
CA ASP A 123 -5.87 -9.17 14.20
C ASP A 123 -6.20 -9.37 12.71
N GLU A 124 -5.41 -10.20 12.00
CA GLU A 124 -5.64 -10.53 10.59
C GLU A 124 -6.91 -11.39 10.37
N LEU A 125 -7.15 -12.38 11.24
CA LEU A 125 -8.36 -13.19 11.18
C LEU A 125 -9.61 -12.38 11.52
N GLU A 126 -9.50 -11.47 12.49
CA GLU A 126 -10.57 -10.55 12.87
C GLU A 126 -10.88 -9.60 11.70
N SER A 127 -9.84 -9.04 11.06
CA SER A 127 -10.01 -8.13 9.92
C SER A 127 -10.60 -8.83 8.70
N ASP A 128 -10.24 -10.08 8.44
CA ASP A 128 -10.86 -10.90 7.40
C ASP A 128 -12.35 -11.18 7.71
N TYR A 129 -12.66 -11.51 8.96
CA TYR A 129 -14.02 -11.88 9.37
C TYR A 129 -14.99 -10.69 9.26
N TYR A 130 -14.70 -9.59 9.95
CA TYR A 130 -15.56 -8.40 9.95
C TYR A 130 -15.49 -7.65 8.61
N GLY A 131 -14.33 -7.65 7.94
CA GLY A 131 -14.20 -7.10 6.61
C GLY A 131 -15.14 -7.76 5.61
N MET A 132 -15.29 -9.10 5.66
CA MET A 132 -16.26 -9.83 4.83
C MET A 132 -17.70 -9.45 5.18
N GLU A 133 -18.02 -9.27 6.46
CA GLU A 133 -19.33 -8.80 6.89
C GLU A 133 -19.66 -7.40 6.36
N TYR A 134 -18.70 -6.46 6.39
CA TYR A 134 -18.87 -5.13 5.80
C TYR A 134 -19.05 -5.19 4.29
N MET A 135 -18.33 -6.09 3.58
CA MET A 135 -18.55 -6.33 2.16
C MET A 135 -20.00 -6.73 1.87
N VAL A 136 -20.52 -7.70 2.62
CA VAL A 136 -21.88 -8.21 2.44
C VAL A 136 -22.94 -7.15 2.76
N ARG A 137 -22.79 -6.42 3.87
CA ARG A 137 -23.65 -5.28 4.23
C ARG A 137 -23.65 -4.20 3.13
N ALA A 138 -22.53 -4.00 2.46
CA ALA A 138 -22.40 -3.09 1.33
C ALA A 138 -22.86 -3.71 -0.01
N GLY A 139 -23.33 -4.97 -0.04
CA GLY A 139 -23.86 -5.65 -1.22
C GLY A 139 -22.80 -6.24 -2.16
N TYR A 140 -21.56 -6.41 -1.70
CA TYR A 140 -20.49 -7.09 -2.42
C TYR A 140 -20.52 -8.60 -2.18
N ASP A 141 -19.99 -9.34 -3.16
CA ASP A 141 -19.85 -10.79 -3.09
C ASP A 141 -18.69 -11.19 -2.18
N PRO A 142 -18.93 -11.97 -1.10
CA PRO A 142 -17.86 -12.41 -0.20
C PRO A 142 -16.81 -13.31 -0.87
N GLN A 143 -17.14 -13.93 -2.03
CA GLN A 143 -16.17 -14.71 -2.80
C GLN A 143 -14.99 -13.85 -3.29
N GLY A 144 -15.15 -12.53 -3.41
CA GLY A 144 -14.06 -11.60 -3.72
C GLY A 144 -12.91 -11.69 -2.71
N ALA A 145 -13.23 -11.76 -1.41
CA ALA A 145 -12.22 -11.93 -0.36
C ALA A 145 -11.55 -13.31 -0.40
N VAL A 146 -12.33 -14.37 -0.65
CA VAL A 146 -11.81 -15.75 -0.76
C VAL A 146 -10.82 -15.89 -1.91
N GLU A 147 -11.19 -15.39 -3.10
CA GLU A 147 -10.36 -15.45 -4.30
C GLU A 147 -9.09 -14.62 -4.15
N LEU A 148 -9.20 -13.42 -3.58
CA LEU A 148 -8.04 -12.57 -3.30
C LEU A 148 -7.06 -13.27 -2.34
N GLN A 149 -7.55 -13.83 -1.23
CA GLN A 149 -6.71 -14.56 -0.28
C GLN A 149 -6.09 -15.81 -0.90
N LYS A 150 -6.82 -16.53 -1.77
CA LYS A 150 -6.29 -17.66 -2.53
C LYS A 150 -5.13 -17.24 -3.44
N ALA A 151 -5.28 -16.11 -4.15
CA ALA A 151 -4.24 -15.56 -5.00
C ALA A 151 -3.00 -15.16 -4.17
N PHE A 152 -3.17 -14.53 -3.02
CA PHE A 152 -2.07 -14.16 -2.12
C PHE A 152 -1.33 -15.39 -1.56
N VAL A 153 -2.06 -16.45 -1.17
CA VAL A 153 -1.43 -17.71 -0.73
C VAL A 153 -0.63 -18.37 -1.85
N ALA A 154 -1.15 -18.33 -3.09
CA ALA A 154 -0.43 -18.86 -4.25
C ALA A 154 0.86 -18.09 -4.53
N LEU A 155 0.81 -16.76 -4.49
CA LEU A 155 1.97 -15.89 -4.67
C LEU A 155 3.03 -16.10 -3.58
N ASN A 156 2.62 -16.28 -2.33
CA ASN A 156 3.54 -16.50 -1.21
C ASN A 156 4.31 -17.82 -1.29
N LYS A 157 3.79 -18.80 -2.07
CA LYS A 157 4.47 -20.08 -2.32
C LYS A 157 5.42 -20.03 -3.52
N GLY A 158 5.31 -19.00 -4.38
CA GLY A 158 6.14 -18.83 -5.56
C GLY A 158 7.43 -18.06 -5.28
N SER A 159 8.40 -18.19 -6.20
CA SER A 159 9.71 -17.51 -6.10
C SER A 159 9.69 -16.07 -6.61
N GLN A 160 8.64 -15.30 -6.38
CA GLN A 160 8.56 -13.89 -6.76
C GLN A 160 8.60 -12.97 -5.53
N PRO A 161 9.75 -12.81 -4.85
CA PRO A 161 9.81 -12.19 -3.53
C PRO A 161 9.52 -10.68 -3.54
N ASP A 162 9.97 -9.93 -4.57
CA ASP A 162 10.03 -8.47 -4.46
C ASP A 162 8.70 -7.74 -4.70
N PHE A 163 7.83 -8.31 -5.51
CA PHE A 163 6.59 -7.63 -5.92
C PHE A 163 5.57 -7.48 -4.79
N VAL A 164 5.44 -8.47 -3.92
CA VAL A 164 4.43 -8.50 -2.84
C VAL A 164 5.01 -8.44 -1.44
N ASN A 165 6.33 -8.28 -1.30
CA ASN A 165 7.02 -8.31 -0.02
C ASN A 165 6.46 -7.31 0.99
N ALA A 166 6.17 -6.07 0.57
CA ALA A 166 5.64 -5.04 1.44
C ALA A 166 4.25 -5.40 1.99
N LEU A 167 3.36 -5.94 1.13
CA LEU A 167 2.03 -6.38 1.51
C LEU A 167 2.09 -7.58 2.48
N PHE A 168 2.91 -8.58 2.16
CA PHE A 168 3.01 -9.79 2.98
C PHE A 168 3.83 -9.60 4.26
N ALA A 169 4.64 -8.55 4.33
CA ALA A 169 5.31 -8.15 5.56
C ALA A 169 4.31 -7.63 6.61
N SER A 170 3.32 -6.83 6.22
CA SER A 170 2.27 -6.32 7.10
C SER A 170 1.08 -7.28 7.23
N HIS A 171 0.64 -7.90 6.12
CA HIS A 171 -0.54 -8.78 6.04
C HIS A 171 -0.16 -10.16 5.49
N PRO A 172 0.46 -11.03 6.29
CA PRO A 172 0.94 -12.33 5.80
C PRO A 172 -0.20 -13.24 5.39
N PRO A 173 -0.25 -13.67 4.12
CA PRO A 173 -1.22 -14.66 3.71
C PRO A 173 -0.92 -16.01 4.34
N SER A 174 -1.96 -16.75 4.71
CA SER A 174 -1.82 -18.07 5.25
C SER A 174 -2.95 -18.99 4.81
N GLN A 175 -2.67 -20.29 4.80
CA GLN A 175 -3.70 -21.30 4.50
C GLN A 175 -4.84 -21.24 5.53
N LYS A 176 -4.53 -20.92 6.80
CA LYS A 176 -5.52 -20.78 7.87
C LYS A 176 -6.50 -19.64 7.57
N ARG A 177 -6.01 -18.47 7.11
CA ARG A 177 -6.86 -17.34 6.71
C ARG A 177 -7.75 -17.72 5.51
N LEU A 178 -7.18 -18.37 4.49
CA LEU A 178 -7.93 -18.84 3.33
C LEU A 178 -9.07 -19.79 3.71
N GLU A 179 -8.82 -20.78 4.57
CA GLU A 179 -9.85 -21.71 5.01
C GLU A 179 -10.92 -21.03 5.88
N ALA A 180 -10.51 -20.11 6.76
CA ALA A 180 -11.44 -19.30 7.56
C ALA A 180 -12.36 -18.46 6.65
N ASN A 181 -11.79 -17.79 5.64
CA ASN A 181 -12.57 -17.01 4.67
C ASN A 181 -13.54 -17.87 3.86
N LYS A 182 -13.14 -19.09 3.43
CA LYS A 182 -14.04 -20.02 2.75
C LYS A 182 -15.21 -20.47 3.63
N VAL A 183 -14.96 -20.71 4.92
CA VAL A 183 -16.00 -21.09 5.86
C VAL A 183 -16.95 -19.92 6.11
N ASN A 184 -16.39 -18.74 6.34
CA ASN A 184 -17.17 -17.53 6.60
C ASN A 184 -18.05 -17.14 5.41
N ALA A 185 -17.51 -17.20 4.19
CA ALA A 185 -18.24 -16.85 2.97
C ALA A 185 -19.49 -17.72 2.73
N LYS A 186 -19.53 -18.97 3.24
CA LYS A 186 -20.71 -19.85 3.12
C LYS A 186 -21.92 -19.36 3.93
N ASN A 187 -21.70 -18.50 4.90
CA ASN A 187 -22.77 -17.96 5.77
C ASN A 187 -23.51 -16.79 5.11
N TYR A 188 -23.06 -16.32 3.95
CA TYR A 188 -23.60 -15.15 3.28
C TYR A 188 -24.12 -15.47 1.88
N PRO A 189 -25.12 -14.74 1.40
CA PRO A 189 -25.57 -14.83 0.02
C PRO A 189 -24.51 -14.26 -0.92
N SER A 190 -24.56 -14.69 -2.19
CA SER A 190 -23.79 -14.08 -3.27
C SER A 190 -24.17 -12.61 -3.44
N GLY A 191 -23.19 -11.79 -3.75
CA GLY A 191 -23.35 -10.35 -3.95
C GLY A 191 -22.88 -9.88 -5.33
N ARG A 192 -22.55 -8.61 -5.43
CA ARG A 192 -22.11 -7.99 -6.68
C ARG A 192 -20.58 -7.98 -6.77
N ARG A 193 -20.04 -8.33 -7.93
CA ARG A 193 -18.61 -8.29 -8.24
C ARG A 193 -18.21 -6.99 -8.92
N TYR A 194 -19.08 -6.39 -9.71
CA TYR A 194 -18.87 -5.16 -10.47
C TYR A 194 -17.56 -5.14 -11.29
N ARG A 195 -17.20 -6.26 -11.91
CA ARG A 195 -15.95 -6.45 -12.67
C ARG A 195 -15.77 -5.37 -13.75
N GLN A 196 -16.77 -5.18 -14.62
CA GLN A 196 -16.65 -4.21 -15.72
C GLN A 196 -16.49 -2.77 -15.20
N ARG A 197 -17.21 -2.41 -14.14
CA ARG A 197 -17.09 -1.08 -13.52
C ARG A 197 -15.70 -0.86 -13.00
N TYR A 198 -15.11 -1.85 -12.34
CA TYR A 198 -13.76 -1.83 -11.84
C TYR A 198 -12.74 -1.65 -12.95
N GLN A 199 -12.80 -2.50 -13.98
CA GLN A 199 -11.88 -2.47 -15.11
C GLN A 199 -11.92 -1.11 -15.82
N ASN A 200 -13.10 -0.52 -16.01
CA ASN A 200 -13.23 0.82 -16.58
C ASN A 200 -12.59 1.88 -15.67
N ALA A 201 -12.78 1.79 -14.36
CA ALA A 201 -12.24 2.75 -13.41
C ALA A 201 -10.71 2.73 -13.32
N ILE A 202 -10.08 1.57 -13.49
CA ILE A 202 -8.62 1.41 -13.43
C ILE A 202 -7.96 1.37 -14.81
N ALA A 203 -8.70 1.56 -15.90
CA ALA A 203 -8.18 1.43 -17.26
C ALA A 203 -6.91 2.28 -17.50
N GLN A 204 -6.89 3.52 -16.98
CA GLN A 204 -5.71 4.38 -17.07
C GLN A 204 -4.52 3.81 -16.26
N VAL A 205 -4.77 3.25 -15.08
CA VAL A 205 -3.72 2.61 -14.25
C VAL A 205 -3.06 1.46 -15.01
N ILE A 206 -3.86 0.63 -15.66
CA ILE A 206 -3.37 -0.50 -16.47
C ILE A 206 -2.62 0.02 -17.70
N LYS A 207 -3.15 1.02 -18.39
CA LYS A 207 -2.52 1.62 -19.57
C LYS A 207 -1.15 2.21 -19.25
N ASP A 208 -1.00 2.83 -18.09
CA ASP A 208 0.24 3.49 -17.68
C ASP A 208 1.28 2.52 -17.10
N GLN A 209 0.91 1.26 -16.77
CA GLN A 209 1.78 0.29 -16.13
C GLN A 209 3.14 0.13 -16.85
N PRO A 210 3.21 0.00 -18.20
CA PRO A 210 4.49 -0.14 -18.88
C PRO A 210 5.44 1.05 -18.68
N ALA A 211 4.90 2.28 -18.54
CA ALA A 211 5.71 3.46 -18.27
C ALA A 211 6.42 3.37 -16.91
N TYR A 212 5.70 2.91 -15.90
CA TYR A 212 6.26 2.70 -14.56
C TYR A 212 7.25 1.54 -14.50
N ASP A 213 7.05 0.50 -15.31
CA ASP A 213 8.01 -0.61 -15.42
C ASP A 213 9.34 -0.14 -16.03
N PHE A 214 9.31 0.70 -17.07
CA PHE A 214 10.51 1.34 -17.60
C PHE A 214 11.16 2.28 -16.58
N ALA A 215 10.38 3.07 -15.86
CA ALA A 215 10.92 3.96 -14.82
C ALA A 215 11.59 3.17 -13.68
N LYS A 216 11.03 2.02 -13.28
CA LYS A 216 11.66 1.11 -12.30
C LYS A 216 13.01 0.61 -12.80
N GLN A 217 13.09 0.15 -14.06
CA GLN A 217 14.36 -0.29 -14.67
C GLN A 217 15.39 0.84 -14.70
N ALA A 218 14.96 2.05 -15.07
CA ALA A 218 15.81 3.23 -15.09
C ALA A 218 16.35 3.56 -13.68
N HIS A 219 15.51 3.52 -12.65
CA HIS A 219 15.92 3.75 -11.28
C HIS A 219 16.99 2.74 -10.82
N GLU A 220 16.83 1.45 -11.14
CA GLU A 220 17.82 0.43 -10.82
C GLU A 220 19.17 0.68 -11.54
N LYS A 221 19.12 1.13 -12.80
CA LYS A 221 20.31 1.51 -13.57
C LYS A 221 21.00 2.75 -12.98
N LEU A 222 20.26 3.75 -12.55
CA LEU A 222 20.81 4.93 -11.84
C LEU A 222 21.52 4.52 -10.54
N ARG A 223 20.92 3.63 -9.76
CA ARG A 223 21.56 3.08 -8.54
C ARG A 223 22.87 2.36 -8.84
N LYS A 224 22.96 1.70 -10.00
CA LYS A 224 24.19 1.02 -10.50
C LYS A 224 25.15 1.98 -11.23
N LYS A 225 24.88 3.28 -11.24
CA LYS A 225 25.67 4.31 -11.93
C LYS A 225 25.76 4.11 -13.46
N HIS A 226 24.67 3.66 -14.08
CA HIS A 226 24.53 3.48 -15.53
C HIS A 226 23.56 4.52 -16.14
N PRO A 227 23.87 5.83 -16.09
CA PRO A 227 22.93 6.90 -16.46
C PRO A 227 22.52 6.87 -17.93
N LYS A 228 23.42 6.51 -18.87
CA LYS A 228 23.09 6.42 -20.30
C LYS A 228 22.04 5.37 -20.61
N GLU A 229 22.07 4.24 -19.91
CA GLU A 229 21.07 3.19 -20.08
C GLU A 229 19.75 3.59 -19.39
N ALA A 230 19.84 4.24 -18.24
CA ALA A 230 18.65 4.77 -17.54
C ALA A 230 17.91 5.79 -18.41
N LEU A 231 18.60 6.68 -19.12
CA LEU A 231 17.99 7.64 -20.04
C LEU A 231 17.15 6.96 -21.13
N ARG A 232 17.64 5.85 -21.68
CA ARG A 232 16.88 5.08 -22.71
C ARG A 232 15.55 4.55 -22.16
N ASP A 233 15.54 4.07 -20.94
CA ASP A 233 14.30 3.58 -20.33
C ASP A 233 13.40 4.73 -19.91
N LEU A 234 13.95 5.85 -19.42
CA LEU A 234 13.18 7.05 -19.11
C LEU A 234 12.57 7.68 -20.37
N ASP A 235 13.24 7.64 -21.51
CA ASP A 235 12.65 8.08 -22.78
C ASP A 235 11.43 7.24 -23.16
N LYS A 236 11.46 5.92 -22.94
CA LYS A 236 10.29 5.04 -23.13
C LYS A 236 9.19 5.32 -22.13
N ALA A 237 9.56 5.52 -20.85
CA ALA A 237 8.59 5.86 -19.80
C ALA A 237 7.86 7.16 -20.10
N ILE A 238 8.60 8.21 -20.47
CA ILE A 238 8.05 9.53 -20.80
C ILE A 238 7.21 9.48 -22.08
N LEU A 239 7.61 8.69 -23.08
CA LEU A 239 6.82 8.50 -24.31
C LEU A 239 5.47 7.86 -24.00
N ALA A 240 5.41 6.91 -23.08
CA ALA A 240 4.19 6.23 -22.69
C ALA A 240 3.32 7.08 -21.73
N GLN A 241 3.93 7.83 -20.81
CA GLN A 241 3.24 8.69 -19.83
C GLN A 241 4.08 9.95 -19.53
N ASN A 242 3.84 11.03 -20.28
CA ASN A 242 4.67 12.24 -20.19
C ASN A 242 4.29 13.19 -19.04
N ASN A 243 3.14 12.96 -18.37
CA ASN A 243 2.66 13.82 -17.30
C ASN A 243 3.16 13.40 -15.91
N GLU A 244 3.83 12.25 -15.80
CA GLU A 244 4.40 11.79 -14.55
C GLU A 244 5.71 12.55 -14.24
N PHE A 245 5.67 13.43 -13.25
CA PHE A 245 6.78 14.30 -12.87
C PHE A 245 8.03 13.53 -12.45
N SER A 246 7.86 12.39 -11.80
CA SER A 246 8.97 11.59 -11.27
C SER A 246 9.88 11.03 -12.38
N PHE A 247 9.35 10.81 -13.60
CA PHE A 247 10.15 10.38 -14.73
C PHE A 247 11.10 11.49 -15.19
N TRP A 248 10.61 12.73 -15.21
CA TRP A 248 11.41 13.90 -15.51
C TRP A 248 12.44 14.19 -14.44
N LEU A 249 12.08 14.01 -13.18
CA LEU A 249 13.01 14.13 -12.05
C LEU A 249 14.17 13.13 -12.18
N MET A 250 13.87 11.85 -12.41
CA MET A 250 14.90 10.83 -12.63
C MET A 250 15.76 11.12 -13.87
N ARG A 251 15.17 11.70 -14.94
CA ARG A 251 15.89 12.12 -16.13
C ARG A 251 16.88 13.23 -15.80
N GLY A 252 16.50 14.18 -14.97
CA GLY A 252 17.41 15.23 -14.49
C GLY A 252 18.60 14.64 -13.74
N TYR A 253 18.39 13.72 -12.83
CA TYR A 253 19.47 13.01 -12.14
C TYR A 253 20.37 12.24 -13.11
N ALA A 254 19.81 11.57 -14.11
CA ALA A 254 20.60 10.86 -15.11
C ALA A 254 21.54 11.80 -15.91
N TRP A 255 21.05 12.99 -16.30
CA TRP A 255 21.85 13.99 -16.98
C TRP A 255 22.91 14.62 -16.08
N ALA A 256 22.57 14.91 -14.81
CA ALA A 256 23.54 15.40 -13.83
C ALA A 256 24.69 14.40 -13.60
N MET A 257 24.40 13.09 -13.57
CA MET A 257 25.44 12.05 -13.48
C MET A 257 26.35 11.96 -14.71
N LEU A 258 26.00 12.62 -15.81
CA LEU A 258 26.78 12.72 -17.04
C LEU A 258 27.42 14.10 -17.21
N ASP A 259 27.41 14.93 -16.15
CA ASP A 259 27.94 16.30 -16.17
C ASP A 259 27.29 17.18 -17.27
N ASN A 260 26.02 16.90 -17.60
CA ASN A 260 25.27 17.64 -18.60
C ASN A 260 24.22 18.54 -17.94
N ASP A 261 24.69 19.64 -17.36
CA ASP A 261 23.90 20.57 -16.55
C ASP A 261 22.71 21.16 -17.32
N LYS A 262 22.90 21.48 -18.62
CA LYS A 262 21.84 22.04 -19.45
C LYS A 262 20.63 21.10 -19.59
N ASN A 263 20.88 19.83 -19.87
CA ASN A 263 19.79 18.84 -19.98
C ASN A 263 19.23 18.45 -18.62
N ALA A 264 20.05 18.48 -17.57
CA ALA A 264 19.59 18.26 -16.19
C ALA A 264 18.63 19.36 -15.75
N GLU A 265 18.98 20.64 -15.95
CA GLU A 265 18.14 21.79 -15.61
C GLU A 265 16.81 21.73 -16.38
N LEU A 266 16.82 21.46 -17.68
CA LEU A 266 15.60 21.32 -18.48
C LEU A 266 14.67 20.23 -17.93
N ALA A 267 15.23 19.06 -17.56
CA ALA A 267 14.46 17.95 -17.05
C ALA A 267 13.90 18.25 -15.65
N PHE A 268 14.65 18.86 -14.75
CA PHE A 268 14.17 19.29 -13.42
C PHE A 268 13.09 20.37 -13.54
N THR A 269 13.28 21.36 -14.38
CA THR A 269 12.27 22.39 -14.65
C THR A 269 10.97 21.75 -15.16
N THR A 270 11.06 20.80 -16.09
CA THR A 270 9.89 20.07 -16.58
C THR A 270 9.21 19.28 -15.47
N SER A 271 9.97 18.64 -14.58
CA SER A 271 9.42 17.95 -13.41
C SER A 271 8.62 18.90 -12.51
N ILE A 272 9.16 20.08 -12.18
CA ILE A 272 8.49 21.10 -11.36
C ILE A 272 7.21 21.59 -12.03
N ILE A 273 7.23 21.87 -13.34
CA ILE A 273 6.03 22.28 -14.09
C ILE A 273 4.92 21.22 -14.00
N LYS A 274 5.30 19.92 -14.03
CA LYS A 274 4.31 18.82 -13.96
C LYS A 274 3.77 18.58 -12.55
N ASN A 275 4.50 18.92 -11.53
CA ASN A 275 4.04 18.90 -10.14
C ASN A 275 4.67 20.04 -9.32
N PRO A 276 4.06 21.24 -9.33
CA PRO A 276 4.58 22.40 -8.61
C PRO A 276 4.56 22.26 -7.08
N ALA A 277 3.83 21.28 -6.56
CA ALA A 277 3.67 21.07 -5.11
C ALA A 277 4.68 20.07 -4.51
N HIS A 278 5.58 19.53 -5.35
CA HIS A 278 6.55 18.50 -4.90
C HIS A 278 7.91 19.09 -4.56
#